data_ee5204c5b7f28508932a7086aff57014
#
_entry.id   ee5204c5b7f28508932a7086aff57014
#
_cell.length_a   1.000
_cell.length_b   1.000
_cell.length_c   1.000
_cell.angle_alpha   90.00
_cell.angle_beta   90.00
_cell.angle_gamma   90.00
#
_symmetry.space_group_name_H-M   'P 1'
#
loop_
_entity.id
_entity.type
_entity.pdbx_description
1 polymer ?
#
loop_
_entity_poly.entity_id
_entity_poly.type
_entity_poly.pdbx_seq_one_letter_code
_entity_poly.pdbx_strand_id
1 'polypeptide(L)'
;MEARRTELVAGGVAVGDRTLPFYAGAMHYWRVDPAKWTACLRAMHALGFTVVESYVPWREHEPEEGAYRWTGRHDLRRFVEAAGAAGLAVVLRPGPHCNAELTAFGMPDFVIADEACQARSARGTPVWMPSPPRAWPVPSYASSVFHQYVRTWYAQVAAQISPLLAPDGPIVAIGVDNEAQMFFRLGAFDHDYHPDAIAWFGQEAPTAWAADDAARCIEWVKFKDAYLARALGEFAKSLDDVGLGGIARFHNLPPGHHGLYDLPAIQRSIAGPVGIDAYTARTGFRELRRRGLAMTGQVSPIPLVLEAGCGFFPWFPPLAKDDPTLERDQLLTLLAAGARGFNLYMAVERERWYGAAISAIGVPEVAWIKPLIRALDEVDWPSLRRAAPIALVDTRADARFGLATSLADPLTPVLAEVLDFGPGGAAELGTDAAAISARRWQAAILSALELAQVKYEIVAESATAEQLARYRAVIAPTLDRVDRALWTTLRSLPKTIVVIGPGTPTRDEFDQPLVDPAPKRAGRLKAGSLDDLPGLAEDLGALVEATEVWQIERPDDVRAHAFADEQGRVRAVFVLSDAAVARVAMLLVPHDTRLRDPFSSEGIVSANGRVSISVPPRGVRMYLVD
;
A
#
# COMPACT_ATOMS: atom_id res chain seq x y z
N MET A 1 -22.63 -18.94 -6.61
CA MET A 1 -21.52 -18.04 -6.95
C MET A 1 -21.40 -18.02 -8.46
N GLU A 2 -21.64 -16.90 -9.12
CA GLU A 2 -21.29 -16.74 -10.53
C GLU A 2 -19.78 -16.95 -10.70
N ALA A 3 -19.37 -17.60 -11.80
CA ALA A 3 -17.96 -17.76 -12.12
C ALA A 3 -17.33 -16.37 -12.29
N ARG A 4 -16.18 -16.12 -11.67
CA ARG A 4 -15.43 -14.89 -11.84
C ARG A 4 -15.06 -14.71 -13.31
N ARG A 5 -15.37 -13.55 -13.89
CA ARG A 5 -15.02 -13.19 -15.26
C ARG A 5 -13.56 -12.74 -15.35
N THR A 6 -13.08 -12.12 -14.28
CA THR A 6 -11.70 -11.66 -14.15
C THR A 6 -11.18 -11.90 -12.74
N GLU A 7 -9.86 -12.03 -12.58
CA GLU A 7 -9.21 -12.22 -11.28
C GLU A 7 -7.84 -11.54 -11.26
N LEU A 8 -7.47 -10.94 -10.12
CA LEU A 8 -6.12 -10.47 -9.88
C LEU A 8 -5.27 -11.65 -9.37
N VAL A 9 -4.31 -12.06 -10.18
CA VAL A 9 -3.40 -13.18 -9.95
C VAL A 9 -1.95 -12.72 -9.89
N ALA A 10 -1.03 -13.58 -9.51
CA ALA A 10 0.39 -13.20 -9.38
C ALA A 10 0.98 -12.55 -10.65
N GLY A 11 0.50 -12.93 -11.84
CA GLY A 11 0.94 -12.39 -13.13
C GLY A 11 0.28 -11.08 -13.55
N GLY A 12 -0.78 -10.62 -12.86
CA GLY A 12 -1.55 -9.44 -13.25
C GLY A 12 -3.06 -9.66 -13.19
N VAL A 13 -3.78 -9.31 -14.24
CA VAL A 13 -5.22 -9.54 -14.37
C VAL A 13 -5.49 -10.72 -15.30
N ALA A 14 -6.07 -11.78 -14.77
CA ALA A 14 -6.53 -12.91 -15.57
C ALA A 14 -7.91 -12.62 -16.18
N VAL A 15 -8.04 -12.86 -17.49
CA VAL A 15 -9.28 -12.73 -18.28
C VAL A 15 -9.37 -13.96 -19.19
N GLY A 16 -10.21 -14.94 -18.84
CA GLY A 16 -10.20 -16.23 -19.50
C GLY A 16 -8.82 -16.88 -19.43
N ASP A 17 -8.27 -17.31 -20.57
CA ASP A 17 -6.95 -17.96 -20.64
C ASP A 17 -5.77 -16.97 -20.74
N ARG A 18 -6.02 -15.69 -20.65
CA ARG A 18 -5.00 -14.63 -20.80
C ARG A 18 -4.75 -13.96 -19.46
N THR A 19 -3.48 -13.67 -19.16
CA THR A 19 -3.08 -12.82 -18.04
C THR A 19 -2.40 -11.56 -18.61
N LEU A 20 -2.88 -10.41 -18.19
CA LEU A 20 -2.33 -9.10 -18.55
C LEU A 20 -1.50 -8.59 -17.37
N PRO A 21 -0.22 -8.23 -17.53
CA PRO A 21 0.52 -7.53 -16.50
C PRO A 21 -0.23 -6.26 -16.07
N PHE A 22 -0.19 -5.92 -14.79
CA PHE A 22 -0.85 -4.72 -14.27
C PHE A 22 0.09 -3.51 -14.36
N TYR A 23 0.36 -3.05 -15.59
CA TYR A 23 1.11 -1.82 -15.87
C TYR A 23 0.12 -0.74 -16.28
N ALA A 24 -0.40 -0.06 -15.27
CA ALA A 24 -1.49 0.88 -15.43
C ALA A 24 -1.01 2.34 -15.40
N GLY A 25 -1.81 3.19 -15.99
CA GLY A 25 -1.68 4.63 -15.89
C GLY A 25 -3.03 5.32 -15.74
N ALA A 26 -3.10 6.31 -14.86
CA ALA A 26 -4.32 7.05 -14.58
C ALA A 26 -4.56 8.15 -15.61
N MET A 27 -5.81 8.19 -16.10
CA MET A 27 -6.32 9.25 -16.97
C MET A 27 -7.73 9.66 -16.52
N HIS A 28 -7.88 10.89 -16.04
CA HIS A 28 -9.17 11.42 -15.61
C HIS A 28 -9.95 11.93 -16.83
N TYR A 29 -10.78 11.07 -17.46
CA TYR A 29 -11.51 11.40 -18.69
C TYR A 29 -12.34 12.69 -18.57
N TRP A 30 -12.96 12.94 -17.43
CA TRP A 30 -13.79 14.13 -17.20
C TRP A 30 -12.99 15.45 -17.13
N ARG A 31 -11.68 15.39 -17.00
CA ARG A 31 -10.75 16.55 -16.97
C ARG A 31 -9.95 16.72 -18.27
N VAL A 32 -10.03 15.77 -19.18
CA VAL A 32 -9.38 15.83 -20.50
C VAL A 32 -10.44 16.06 -21.57
N ASP A 33 -10.15 16.92 -22.55
CA ASP A 33 -11.05 17.15 -23.69
C ASP A 33 -11.35 15.82 -24.42
N PRO A 34 -12.62 15.45 -24.59
CA PRO A 34 -13.01 14.22 -25.29
C PRO A 34 -12.41 14.06 -26.69
N ALA A 35 -12.11 15.16 -27.39
CA ALA A 35 -11.44 15.13 -28.70
C ALA A 35 -9.98 14.64 -28.60
N LYS A 36 -9.37 14.63 -27.41
CA LYS A 36 -7.99 14.21 -27.15
C LYS A 36 -7.88 12.80 -26.57
N TRP A 37 -8.97 12.19 -26.09
CA TRP A 37 -8.93 10.87 -25.46
C TRP A 37 -8.20 9.82 -26.29
N THR A 38 -8.55 9.70 -27.57
CA THR A 38 -7.92 8.71 -28.47
C THR A 38 -6.42 8.92 -28.62
N ALA A 39 -5.95 10.17 -28.70
CA ALA A 39 -4.52 10.46 -28.80
C ALA A 39 -3.77 10.08 -27.50
N CYS A 40 -4.32 10.43 -26.33
CA CYS A 40 -3.74 10.10 -25.04
C CYS A 40 -3.70 8.57 -24.82
N LEU A 41 -4.81 7.86 -25.09
CA LEU A 41 -4.89 6.41 -24.92
C LEU A 41 -3.92 5.65 -25.85
N ARG A 42 -3.79 6.09 -27.11
CA ARG A 42 -2.80 5.53 -28.03
C ARG A 42 -1.36 5.80 -27.57
N ALA A 43 -1.09 6.96 -27.01
CA ALA A 43 0.22 7.27 -26.44
C ALA A 43 0.54 6.38 -25.22
N MET A 44 -0.44 6.12 -24.35
CA MET A 44 -0.30 5.17 -23.25
C MET A 44 0.07 3.78 -23.76
N HIS A 45 -0.70 3.24 -24.71
CA HIS A 45 -0.42 1.93 -25.30
C HIS A 45 0.97 1.89 -25.97
N ALA A 46 1.37 2.95 -26.67
CA ALA A 46 2.68 3.05 -27.33
C ALA A 46 3.86 3.11 -26.33
N LEU A 47 3.63 3.58 -25.12
CA LEU A 47 4.59 3.54 -24.02
C LEU A 47 4.69 2.15 -23.34
N GLY A 48 3.73 1.25 -23.61
CA GLY A 48 3.69 -0.11 -23.08
C GLY A 48 2.70 -0.32 -21.95
N PHE A 49 1.90 0.68 -21.56
CA PHE A 49 0.83 0.45 -20.59
C PHE A 49 -0.14 -0.60 -21.12
N THR A 50 -0.56 -1.50 -20.25
CA THR A 50 -1.55 -2.54 -20.55
C THR A 50 -2.94 -2.15 -20.08
N VAL A 51 -3.01 -1.22 -19.13
CA VAL A 51 -4.23 -0.81 -18.44
C VAL A 51 -4.31 0.72 -18.39
N VAL A 52 -5.48 1.28 -18.66
CA VAL A 52 -5.83 2.64 -18.23
C VAL A 52 -6.73 2.58 -17.01
N GLU A 53 -6.39 3.36 -16.00
CA GLU A 53 -7.21 3.52 -14.79
C GLU A 53 -7.92 4.86 -14.84
N SER A 54 -9.17 4.91 -14.36
CA SER A 54 -9.87 6.16 -14.12
C SER A 54 -10.84 6.10 -12.95
N TYR A 55 -10.90 7.19 -12.19
CA TYR A 55 -12.02 7.40 -11.29
C TYR A 55 -13.30 7.67 -12.07
N VAL A 56 -14.44 7.32 -11.43
CA VAL A 56 -15.79 7.75 -11.84
C VAL A 56 -16.34 8.58 -10.68
N PRO A 57 -16.04 9.90 -10.63
CA PRO A 57 -16.34 10.69 -9.45
C PRO A 57 -17.83 11.00 -9.33
N TRP A 58 -18.41 10.57 -8.22
CA TRP A 58 -19.84 10.67 -7.97
C TRP A 58 -20.37 12.10 -8.14
N ARG A 59 -19.72 13.08 -7.48
CA ARG A 59 -20.10 14.51 -7.55
C ARG A 59 -20.12 15.09 -8.96
N GLU A 60 -19.22 14.63 -9.83
CA GLU A 60 -19.17 15.11 -11.21
C GLU A 60 -20.33 14.55 -12.06
N HIS A 61 -20.75 13.33 -11.77
CA HIS A 61 -21.82 12.64 -12.48
C HIS A 61 -23.21 12.87 -11.89
N GLU A 62 -23.31 13.15 -10.58
CA GLU A 62 -24.55 13.43 -9.88
C GLU A 62 -24.37 14.65 -8.96
N PRO A 63 -24.31 15.87 -9.53
CA PRO A 63 -24.13 17.09 -8.74
C PRO A 63 -25.33 17.45 -7.86
N GLU A 64 -26.52 17.03 -8.24
CA GLU A 64 -27.78 17.14 -7.51
C GLU A 64 -28.45 15.77 -7.51
N GLU A 65 -29.16 15.43 -6.45
CA GLU A 65 -29.80 14.12 -6.28
C GLU A 65 -30.69 13.77 -7.48
N GLY A 66 -30.41 12.62 -8.12
CA GLY A 66 -31.13 12.14 -9.30
C GLY A 66 -30.75 12.85 -10.61
N ALA A 67 -29.91 13.87 -10.60
CA ALA A 67 -29.51 14.61 -11.81
C ALA A 67 -28.21 14.07 -12.40
N TYR A 68 -28.29 12.96 -13.14
CA TYR A 68 -27.13 12.27 -13.70
C TYR A 68 -26.61 12.88 -15.01
N ARG A 69 -25.28 12.91 -15.15
CA ARG A 69 -24.55 13.41 -16.33
C ARG A 69 -23.71 12.30 -16.95
N TRP A 70 -24.09 11.85 -18.15
CA TRP A 70 -23.37 10.77 -18.87
C TRP A 70 -23.07 11.15 -20.33
N THR A 71 -22.86 12.45 -20.62
CA THR A 71 -22.58 12.95 -21.97
C THR A 71 -21.39 13.90 -21.99
N GLY A 72 -20.82 14.15 -23.17
CA GLY A 72 -19.69 15.05 -23.35
C GLY A 72 -18.44 14.54 -22.63
N ARG A 73 -17.85 15.36 -21.74
CA ARG A 73 -16.70 14.95 -20.90
C ARG A 73 -17.05 13.90 -19.85
N HIS A 74 -18.33 13.73 -19.54
CA HIS A 74 -18.84 12.74 -18.58
C HIS A 74 -19.31 11.46 -19.27
N ASP A 75 -19.05 11.27 -20.56
CA ASP A 75 -19.43 10.08 -21.33
C ASP A 75 -18.47 8.92 -21.02
N LEU A 76 -18.73 8.26 -19.89
CA LEU A 76 -17.95 7.12 -19.39
C LEU A 76 -17.91 5.97 -20.39
N ARG A 77 -19.07 5.64 -21.01
CA ARG A 77 -19.17 4.56 -21.99
C ARG A 77 -18.23 4.79 -23.16
N ARG A 78 -18.30 5.97 -23.78
CA ARG A 78 -17.45 6.35 -24.91
C ARG A 78 -15.97 6.35 -24.54
N PHE A 79 -15.62 6.77 -23.32
CA PHE A 79 -14.22 6.72 -22.85
C PHE A 79 -13.72 5.27 -22.76
N VAL A 80 -14.51 4.38 -22.15
CA VAL A 80 -14.17 2.95 -22.00
C VAL A 80 -14.04 2.28 -23.39
N GLU A 81 -14.97 2.55 -24.31
CA GLU A 81 -14.91 2.05 -25.69
C GLU A 81 -13.65 2.56 -26.43
N ALA A 82 -13.29 3.84 -26.25
CA ALA A 82 -12.08 4.41 -26.82
C ALA A 82 -10.79 3.77 -26.26
N ALA A 83 -10.78 3.44 -24.98
CA ALA A 83 -9.67 2.72 -24.34
C ALA A 83 -9.50 1.31 -24.89
N GLY A 84 -10.59 0.55 -25.02
CA GLY A 84 -10.58 -0.77 -25.64
C GLY A 84 -10.12 -0.73 -27.09
N ALA A 85 -10.60 0.26 -27.87
CA ALA A 85 -10.18 0.47 -29.26
C ALA A 85 -8.69 0.88 -29.40
N ALA A 86 -8.10 1.46 -28.35
CA ALA A 86 -6.67 1.74 -28.27
C ALA A 86 -5.82 0.53 -27.83
N GLY A 87 -6.45 -0.61 -27.49
CA GLY A 87 -5.76 -1.83 -27.02
C GLY A 87 -5.46 -1.86 -25.53
N LEU A 88 -6.11 -0.99 -24.74
CA LEU A 88 -5.95 -0.94 -23.27
C LEU A 88 -7.10 -1.67 -22.58
N ALA A 89 -6.79 -2.46 -21.58
CA ALA A 89 -7.77 -2.85 -20.57
C ALA A 89 -8.11 -1.64 -19.68
N VAL A 90 -9.27 -1.69 -19.02
CA VAL A 90 -9.78 -0.57 -18.23
C VAL A 90 -9.98 -1.00 -16.78
N VAL A 91 -9.55 -0.16 -15.88
CA VAL A 91 -9.85 -0.22 -14.45
C VAL A 91 -10.64 1.02 -14.08
N LEU A 92 -11.77 0.83 -13.39
CA LEU A 92 -12.61 1.91 -12.92
C LEU A 92 -12.67 1.98 -11.40
N ARG A 93 -12.73 3.19 -10.88
CA ARG A 93 -12.81 3.46 -9.43
C ARG A 93 -14.01 4.37 -9.16
N PRO A 94 -15.20 3.78 -8.90
CA PRO A 94 -16.44 4.56 -8.72
C PRO A 94 -16.59 5.19 -7.32
N GLY A 95 -15.61 5.08 -6.45
CA GLY A 95 -15.68 5.58 -5.09
C GLY A 95 -16.44 4.61 -4.15
N PRO A 96 -17.14 5.13 -3.15
CA PRO A 96 -17.77 6.48 -3.01
C PRO A 96 -16.80 7.64 -2.84
N HIS A 97 -15.67 7.46 -2.19
CA HIS A 97 -14.61 8.43 -2.06
C HIS A 97 -13.62 8.29 -3.22
N CYS A 98 -13.33 9.38 -3.92
CA CYS A 98 -12.37 9.40 -5.01
C CYS A 98 -11.14 10.25 -4.72
N ASN A 99 -11.17 11.15 -3.73
CA ASN A 99 -10.19 12.22 -3.54
C ASN A 99 -10.01 13.04 -4.83
N ALA A 100 -9.03 12.73 -5.64
CA ALA A 100 -8.77 13.32 -6.96
C ALA A 100 -8.79 14.87 -6.95
N GLU A 101 -8.40 15.49 -5.84
CA GLU A 101 -8.44 16.93 -5.52
C GLU A 101 -9.84 17.55 -5.77
N LEU A 102 -10.89 16.77 -5.54
CA LEU A 102 -12.27 17.22 -5.58
C LEU A 102 -12.75 17.69 -4.21
N THR A 103 -13.67 18.67 -4.20
CA THR A 103 -14.36 19.06 -2.96
C THR A 103 -15.10 17.86 -2.38
N ALA A 104 -15.07 17.71 -1.06
CA ALA A 104 -15.61 16.56 -0.35
C ALA A 104 -15.14 15.22 -0.92
N PHE A 105 -13.91 15.19 -1.46
CA PHE A 105 -13.31 14.02 -2.07
C PHE A 105 -14.17 13.35 -3.15
N GLY A 106 -14.96 14.15 -3.87
CA GLY A 106 -15.81 13.68 -4.97
C GLY A 106 -17.18 13.15 -4.54
N MET A 107 -17.56 13.24 -3.28
CA MET A 107 -18.92 12.93 -2.82
C MET A 107 -19.85 14.13 -3.02
N PRO A 108 -21.12 13.92 -3.42
CA PRO A 108 -22.10 14.99 -3.60
C PRO A 108 -22.48 15.69 -2.30
N ASP A 109 -22.85 16.98 -2.40
CA ASP A 109 -23.24 17.78 -1.24
C ASP A 109 -24.49 17.23 -0.54
N PHE A 110 -25.47 16.70 -1.27
CA PHE A 110 -26.70 16.14 -0.69
C PHE A 110 -26.42 14.91 0.19
N VAL A 111 -25.37 14.11 -0.13
CA VAL A 111 -24.97 12.94 0.66
C VAL A 111 -24.27 13.37 1.95
N ILE A 112 -23.28 14.27 1.86
CA ILE A 112 -22.50 14.68 3.03
C ILE A 112 -23.29 15.62 3.95
N ALA A 113 -24.32 16.31 3.44
CA ALA A 113 -25.20 17.17 4.23
C ALA A 113 -26.28 16.38 4.97
N ASP A 114 -26.58 15.16 4.55
CA ASP A 114 -27.54 14.30 5.27
C ASP A 114 -26.95 13.88 6.61
N GLU A 115 -27.58 14.34 7.70
CA GLU A 115 -27.15 14.05 9.07
C GLU A 115 -27.14 12.55 9.40
N ALA A 116 -27.98 11.76 8.74
CA ALA A 116 -28.02 10.31 8.90
C ALA A 116 -26.81 9.60 8.27
N CYS A 117 -26.05 10.29 7.41
CA CYS A 117 -24.81 9.78 6.83
C CYS A 117 -23.57 10.13 7.64
N GLN A 118 -23.66 11.10 8.56
CA GLN A 118 -22.46 11.70 9.16
C GLN A 118 -21.89 10.88 10.31
N ALA A 119 -20.57 10.70 10.30
CA ALA A 119 -19.84 10.17 11.45
C ALA A 119 -20.00 11.10 12.67
N ARG A 120 -20.03 10.51 13.85
CA ARG A 120 -20.24 11.23 15.11
C ARG A 120 -19.01 11.11 16.02
N SER A 121 -18.72 12.19 16.72
CA SER A 121 -17.79 12.16 17.86
C SER A 121 -18.47 11.46 19.06
N ALA A 122 -17.68 11.17 20.09
CA ALA A 122 -18.22 10.62 21.36
C ALA A 122 -19.27 11.51 22.04
N ARG A 123 -19.36 12.80 21.66
CA ARG A 123 -20.34 13.77 22.16
C ARG A 123 -21.55 13.94 21.22
N GLY A 124 -21.65 13.13 20.16
CA GLY A 124 -22.73 13.17 19.19
C GLY A 124 -22.61 14.29 18.14
N THR A 125 -21.54 15.09 18.15
CA THR A 125 -21.33 16.12 17.12
C THR A 125 -20.79 15.53 15.83
N PRO A 126 -21.10 16.11 14.64
CA PRO A 126 -20.50 15.68 13.40
C PRO A 126 -18.97 15.73 13.44
N VAL A 127 -18.32 14.76 12.81
CA VAL A 127 -16.87 14.77 12.59
C VAL A 127 -16.57 15.51 11.30
N TRP A 128 -15.62 16.44 11.34
CA TRP A 128 -15.28 17.29 10.21
C TRP A 128 -13.91 16.94 9.65
N MET A 129 -13.82 16.88 8.31
CA MET A 129 -12.56 16.82 7.59
C MET A 129 -12.09 18.26 7.31
N PRO A 130 -10.98 18.69 7.89
CA PRO A 130 -10.41 19.99 7.57
C PRO A 130 -9.67 19.90 6.23
N SER A 131 -10.01 20.78 5.31
CA SER A 131 -9.29 21.01 4.06
C SER A 131 -9.27 22.52 3.79
N PRO A 132 -8.39 23.27 4.47
CA PRO A 132 -8.39 24.72 4.43
C PRO A 132 -8.41 25.27 2.99
N PRO A 133 -9.22 26.29 2.71
CA PRO A 133 -10.11 27.06 3.63
C PRO A 133 -11.49 26.41 3.84
N ARG A 134 -11.69 25.17 3.50
CA ARG A 134 -12.98 24.44 3.60
C ARG A 134 -12.92 23.35 4.65
N ALA A 135 -14.09 22.91 5.09
CA ALA A 135 -14.29 21.69 5.86
C ALA A 135 -15.66 21.10 5.48
N TRP A 136 -15.80 19.80 5.62
CA TRP A 136 -17.08 19.09 5.39
C TRP A 136 -17.24 17.94 6.38
N PRO A 137 -18.48 17.52 6.67
CA PRO A 137 -18.72 16.37 7.52
C PRO A 137 -18.18 15.08 6.89
N VAL A 138 -17.57 14.25 7.70
CA VAL A 138 -17.11 12.91 7.28
C VAL A 138 -18.29 11.95 7.29
N PRO A 139 -18.55 11.15 6.25
CA PRO A 139 -19.57 10.12 6.31
C PRO A 139 -19.15 8.99 7.24
N SER A 140 -20.13 8.44 7.96
CA SER A 140 -19.99 7.18 8.67
C SER A 140 -20.04 6.03 7.68
N TYR A 141 -18.98 5.26 7.59
CA TYR A 141 -18.95 4.07 6.73
C TYR A 141 -19.77 2.89 7.31
N ALA A 142 -20.32 3.05 8.52
CA ALA A 142 -21.31 2.13 9.07
C ALA A 142 -22.75 2.54 8.76
N SER A 143 -23.01 3.80 8.38
CA SER A 143 -24.35 4.30 8.17
C SER A 143 -25.10 3.52 7.09
N SER A 144 -26.21 2.91 7.47
CA SER A 144 -27.11 2.21 6.55
C SER A 144 -27.70 3.14 5.48
N VAL A 145 -27.91 4.40 5.80
CA VAL A 145 -28.37 5.44 4.85
C VAL A 145 -27.27 5.76 3.85
N PHE A 146 -26.02 5.93 4.30
CA PHE A 146 -24.89 6.11 3.39
C PHE A 146 -24.74 4.94 2.42
N HIS A 147 -24.87 3.71 2.90
CA HIS A 147 -24.83 2.52 2.04
C HIS A 147 -25.98 2.47 1.02
N GLN A 148 -27.17 3.00 1.34
CA GLN A 148 -28.26 3.13 0.37
C GLN A 148 -27.92 4.08 -0.76
N TYR A 149 -27.38 5.27 -0.43
CA TYR A 149 -26.88 6.23 -1.43
C TYR A 149 -25.78 5.62 -2.32
N VAL A 150 -24.80 4.97 -1.72
CA VAL A 150 -23.70 4.30 -2.45
C VAL A 150 -24.22 3.22 -3.39
N ARG A 151 -25.19 2.40 -2.96
CA ARG A 151 -25.79 1.37 -3.79
C ARG A 151 -26.52 1.97 -4.98
N THR A 152 -27.27 3.07 -4.78
CA THR A 152 -27.95 3.80 -5.84
C THR A 152 -26.95 4.33 -6.86
N TRP A 153 -25.86 4.95 -6.37
CA TRP A 153 -24.76 5.41 -7.22
C TRP A 153 -24.13 4.27 -8.04
N TYR A 154 -23.77 3.17 -7.39
CA TYR A 154 -23.20 2.00 -8.07
C TYR A 154 -24.14 1.41 -9.13
N ALA A 155 -25.45 1.42 -8.89
CA ALA A 155 -26.44 0.98 -9.88
C ALA A 155 -26.43 1.89 -11.13
N GLN A 156 -26.27 3.19 -10.96
CA GLN A 156 -26.15 4.14 -12.09
C GLN A 156 -24.85 3.91 -12.88
N VAL A 157 -23.74 3.69 -12.20
CA VAL A 157 -22.47 3.33 -12.86
C VAL A 157 -22.62 1.99 -13.59
N ALA A 158 -23.17 0.97 -12.96
CA ALA A 158 -23.41 -0.34 -13.55
C ALA A 158 -24.25 -0.26 -14.84
N ALA A 159 -25.29 0.57 -14.87
CA ALA A 159 -26.11 0.80 -16.05
C ALA A 159 -25.30 1.34 -17.25
N GLN A 160 -24.21 2.08 -17.01
CA GLN A 160 -23.33 2.58 -18.05
C GLN A 160 -22.33 1.53 -18.54
N ILE A 161 -21.81 0.69 -17.62
CA ILE A 161 -20.61 -0.12 -17.91
C ILE A 161 -20.86 -1.62 -18.06
N SER A 162 -22.02 -2.16 -17.66
CA SER A 162 -22.29 -3.61 -17.70
C SER A 162 -22.03 -4.28 -19.04
N PRO A 163 -22.36 -3.67 -20.21
CA PRO A 163 -22.04 -4.26 -21.51
C PRO A 163 -20.54 -4.22 -21.89
N LEU A 164 -19.72 -3.50 -21.09
CA LEU A 164 -18.30 -3.28 -21.35
C LEU A 164 -17.40 -4.06 -20.37
N LEU A 165 -17.99 -4.94 -19.58
CA LEU A 165 -17.25 -5.82 -18.66
C LEU A 165 -16.56 -6.96 -19.42
N ALA A 166 -15.37 -7.32 -18.99
CA ALA A 166 -14.67 -8.51 -19.50
C ALA A 166 -15.51 -9.80 -19.29
N PRO A 167 -15.39 -10.83 -20.14
CA PRO A 167 -14.43 -10.92 -21.25
C PRO A 167 -14.87 -10.19 -22.54
N ASP A 168 -16.13 -9.75 -22.64
CA ASP A 168 -16.71 -9.17 -23.84
C ASP A 168 -16.30 -7.70 -24.06
N GLY A 169 -15.92 -7.00 -22.99
CA GLY A 169 -15.48 -5.61 -22.98
C GLY A 169 -14.12 -5.40 -22.31
N PRO A 170 -13.60 -4.17 -22.31
CA PRO A 170 -12.26 -3.89 -21.81
C PRO A 170 -12.17 -3.72 -20.28
N ILE A 171 -13.28 -3.65 -19.53
CA ILE A 171 -13.24 -3.42 -18.07
C ILE A 171 -12.86 -4.72 -17.37
N VAL A 172 -11.68 -4.73 -16.71
CA VAL A 172 -11.09 -5.92 -16.10
C VAL A 172 -11.02 -5.87 -14.57
N ALA A 173 -11.11 -4.69 -13.94
CA ALA A 173 -11.14 -4.58 -12.49
C ALA A 173 -11.87 -3.30 -12.04
N ILE A 174 -12.35 -3.34 -10.79
CA ILE A 174 -13.05 -2.23 -10.13
C ILE A 174 -12.41 -1.98 -8.77
N GLY A 175 -12.01 -0.73 -8.51
CA GLY A 175 -11.56 -0.27 -7.20
C GLY A 175 -12.74 -0.12 -6.25
N VAL A 176 -12.58 -0.66 -5.04
CA VAL A 176 -13.55 -0.52 -3.95
C VAL A 176 -13.11 0.65 -3.09
N ASP A 177 -13.80 1.78 -3.21
CA ASP A 177 -13.45 3.01 -2.54
C ASP A 177 -12.04 3.52 -2.90
N ASN A 178 -11.55 4.55 -2.21
CA ASN A 178 -10.22 5.10 -2.38
C ASN A 178 -9.68 5.61 -1.04
N GLU A 179 -8.46 5.26 -0.68
CA GLU A 179 -7.74 5.81 0.48
C GLU A 179 -8.61 5.94 1.75
N ALA A 180 -9.44 4.95 2.01
CA ALA A 180 -10.47 5.00 3.05
C ALA A 180 -9.95 5.42 4.43
N GLN A 181 -8.67 5.18 4.71
CA GLN A 181 -8.02 5.59 5.94
C GLN A 181 -8.04 7.11 6.16
N MET A 182 -8.12 7.93 5.11
CA MET A 182 -8.19 9.39 5.23
C MET A 182 -9.42 9.86 5.98
N PHE A 183 -10.51 9.07 5.97
CA PHE A 183 -11.72 9.35 6.73
C PHE A 183 -11.65 8.87 8.17
N PHE A 184 -10.87 7.80 8.39
CA PHE A 184 -10.72 7.21 9.70
C PHE A 184 -9.48 7.80 10.35
N ARG A 185 -9.68 8.87 11.11
CA ARG A 185 -8.63 9.47 11.90
C ARG A 185 -8.00 8.41 12.78
N LEU A 186 -6.70 8.55 13.03
CA LEU A 186 -5.91 7.51 13.68
C LEU A 186 -6.13 7.42 15.18
N GLY A 187 -6.90 8.35 15.78
CA GLY A 187 -7.22 8.37 17.19
C GLY A 187 -8.24 7.32 17.59
N ALA A 188 -8.06 6.74 18.78
CA ALA A 188 -8.94 5.69 19.26
C ALA A 188 -10.37 6.19 19.54
N PHE A 189 -10.50 7.43 20.06
CA PHE A 189 -11.76 7.98 20.58
C PHE A 189 -12.25 9.20 19.78
N ASP A 190 -11.72 9.42 18.59
CA ASP A 190 -12.04 10.58 17.79
C ASP A 190 -13.39 10.41 17.06
N HIS A 191 -13.65 9.23 16.48
CA HIS A 191 -14.90 8.77 15.85
C HIS A 191 -14.81 7.25 15.59
N ASP A 192 -15.76 6.49 15.09
CA ASP A 192 -17.11 6.88 14.69
C ASP A 192 -18.12 6.38 15.75
N TYR A 193 -18.88 7.31 16.31
CA TYR A 193 -19.95 7.01 17.29
C TYR A 193 -21.34 7.13 16.65
N HIS A 194 -21.45 6.96 15.34
CA HIS A 194 -22.74 6.82 14.67
C HIS A 194 -23.50 5.62 15.26
N PRO A 195 -24.85 5.67 15.42
CA PRO A 195 -25.61 4.56 15.98
C PRO A 195 -25.33 3.20 15.32
N ASP A 196 -25.20 3.18 13.99
CA ASP A 196 -24.88 1.96 13.25
C ASP A 196 -23.44 1.47 13.51
N ALA A 197 -22.48 2.37 13.73
CA ALA A 197 -21.12 2.01 14.10
C ALA A 197 -21.06 1.41 15.51
N ILE A 198 -21.81 1.98 16.47
CA ILE A 198 -21.94 1.42 17.82
C ILE A 198 -22.64 0.05 17.75
N ALA A 199 -23.67 -0.09 16.93
CA ALA A 199 -24.33 -1.38 16.71
C ALA A 199 -23.36 -2.43 16.09
N TRP A 200 -22.44 -2.01 15.26
CA TRP A 200 -21.39 -2.89 14.74
C TRP A 200 -20.40 -3.33 15.80
N PHE A 201 -20.07 -2.46 16.75
CA PHE A 201 -19.24 -2.80 17.91
C PHE A 201 -19.94 -3.79 18.86
N GLY A 202 -21.27 -3.69 18.97
CA GLY A 202 -22.11 -4.65 19.69
C GLY A 202 -22.15 -4.50 21.20
N GLN A 203 -21.55 -3.43 21.74
CA GLN A 203 -21.54 -3.08 23.15
C GLN A 203 -21.44 -1.56 23.33
N GLU A 204 -21.47 -1.07 24.58
CA GLU A 204 -21.27 0.34 24.89
C GLU A 204 -19.86 0.78 24.50
N ALA A 205 -19.77 1.77 23.61
CA ALA A 205 -18.48 2.29 23.14
C ALA A 205 -17.81 3.18 24.20
N PRO A 206 -16.55 2.93 24.56
CA PRO A 206 -15.83 3.81 25.48
C PRO A 206 -15.56 5.15 24.80
N THR A 207 -15.63 6.24 25.57
CA THR A 207 -15.43 7.61 25.06
C THR A 207 -14.09 8.22 25.44
N ALA A 208 -13.32 7.52 26.26
CA ALA A 208 -11.97 7.86 26.69
C ALA A 208 -11.29 6.63 27.29
N TRP A 209 -9.99 6.70 27.46
CA TRP A 209 -9.27 5.67 28.19
C TRP A 209 -9.73 5.58 29.66
N ALA A 210 -9.98 4.38 30.14
CA ALA A 210 -10.28 4.06 31.52
C ALA A 210 -9.46 2.83 31.94
N ALA A 211 -8.56 3.00 32.92
CA ALA A 211 -7.65 1.94 33.34
C ALA A 211 -8.36 0.77 34.03
N ASP A 212 -9.49 1.01 34.67
CA ASP A 212 -10.37 0.00 35.30
C ASP A 212 -11.24 -0.73 34.25
N ASP A 213 -11.26 -0.25 33.00
CA ASP A 213 -11.96 -0.84 31.88
C ASP A 213 -11.06 -0.94 30.64
N ALA A 214 -9.78 -1.20 30.86
CA ALA A 214 -8.75 -1.24 29.84
C ALA A 214 -9.09 -2.21 28.70
N ALA A 215 -9.62 -3.39 29.02
CA ALA A 215 -9.99 -4.40 28.03
C ALA A 215 -11.00 -3.87 27.02
N ARG A 216 -12.08 -3.19 27.45
CA ARG A 216 -13.09 -2.63 26.55
C ARG A 216 -12.51 -1.48 25.71
N CYS A 217 -11.63 -0.65 26.28
CA CYS A 217 -10.95 0.40 25.53
C CYS A 217 -10.08 -0.20 24.41
N ILE A 218 -9.36 -1.28 24.67
CA ILE A 218 -8.53 -1.98 23.68
C ILE A 218 -9.41 -2.72 22.65
N GLU A 219 -10.52 -3.32 23.08
CA GLU A 219 -11.51 -3.91 22.17
C GLU A 219 -12.07 -2.87 21.19
N TRP A 220 -12.31 -1.64 21.66
CA TRP A 220 -12.72 -0.53 20.80
C TRP A 220 -11.64 -0.18 19.75
N VAL A 221 -10.35 -0.13 20.15
CA VAL A 221 -9.24 0.07 19.20
C VAL A 221 -9.17 -1.09 18.19
N LYS A 222 -9.29 -2.33 18.66
CA LYS A 222 -9.29 -3.52 17.79
C LYS A 222 -10.50 -3.54 16.84
N PHE A 223 -11.65 -3.05 17.31
CA PHE A 223 -12.83 -2.87 16.47
C PHE A 223 -12.57 -1.93 15.28
N LYS A 224 -11.73 -0.90 15.42
CA LYS A 224 -11.39 0.00 14.31
C LYS A 224 -10.73 -0.73 13.13
N ASP A 225 -9.89 -1.72 13.40
CA ASP A 225 -9.34 -2.59 12.36
C ASP A 225 -10.45 -3.35 11.62
N ALA A 226 -11.37 -3.94 12.38
CA ALA A 226 -12.50 -4.69 11.86
C ALA A 226 -13.53 -3.79 11.17
N TYR A 227 -13.74 -2.58 11.69
CA TYR A 227 -14.66 -1.59 11.14
C TYR A 227 -14.32 -1.26 9.68
N LEU A 228 -13.07 -0.93 9.38
CA LEU A 228 -12.66 -0.60 8.01
C LEU A 228 -12.82 -1.80 7.07
N ALA A 229 -12.38 -2.98 7.48
CA ALA A 229 -12.53 -4.18 6.69
C ALA A 229 -14.00 -4.51 6.40
N ARG A 230 -14.89 -4.36 7.40
CA ARG A 230 -16.33 -4.55 7.26
C ARG A 230 -16.94 -3.53 6.31
N ALA A 231 -16.62 -2.24 6.47
CA ALA A 231 -17.13 -1.16 5.63
C ALA A 231 -16.80 -1.38 4.14
N LEU A 232 -15.54 -1.69 3.84
CA LEU A 232 -15.11 -2.00 2.48
C LEU A 232 -15.79 -3.28 1.94
N GLY A 233 -16.03 -4.26 2.80
CA GLY A 233 -16.80 -5.46 2.46
C GLY A 233 -18.25 -5.15 2.08
N GLU A 234 -18.92 -4.22 2.78
CA GLU A 234 -20.27 -3.77 2.44
C GLU A 234 -20.31 -3.00 1.09
N PHE A 235 -19.29 -2.19 0.79
CA PHE A 235 -19.18 -1.58 -0.54
C PHE A 235 -18.94 -2.62 -1.63
N ALA A 236 -18.06 -3.59 -1.38
CA ALA A 236 -17.84 -4.70 -2.31
C ALA A 236 -19.12 -5.50 -2.56
N LYS A 237 -19.89 -5.77 -1.50
CA LYS A 237 -21.21 -6.42 -1.61
C LYS A 237 -22.19 -5.56 -2.42
N SER A 238 -22.18 -4.25 -2.24
CA SER A 238 -23.03 -3.35 -3.04
C SER A 238 -22.70 -3.39 -4.52
N LEU A 239 -21.42 -3.59 -4.90
CA LEU A 239 -21.03 -3.84 -6.30
C LEU A 239 -21.59 -5.20 -6.80
N ASP A 240 -21.59 -6.25 -5.96
CA ASP A 240 -22.23 -7.53 -6.32
C ASP A 240 -23.72 -7.36 -6.57
N ASP A 241 -24.41 -6.69 -5.65
CA ASP A 241 -25.87 -6.49 -5.69
C ASP A 241 -26.35 -5.75 -6.95
N VAL A 242 -25.47 -4.95 -7.58
CA VAL A 242 -25.77 -4.22 -8.85
C VAL A 242 -25.23 -4.91 -10.11
N GLY A 243 -24.75 -6.16 -10.01
CA GLY A 243 -24.32 -6.98 -11.14
C GLY A 243 -22.86 -6.80 -11.55
N LEU A 244 -22.02 -6.19 -10.72
CA LEU A 244 -20.58 -6.02 -10.94
C LEU A 244 -19.72 -7.08 -10.20
N GLY A 245 -20.35 -8.13 -9.66
CA GLY A 245 -19.73 -9.13 -8.81
C GLY A 245 -18.70 -10.05 -9.48
N GLY A 246 -18.77 -10.21 -10.80
CA GLY A 246 -17.86 -11.08 -11.54
C GLY A 246 -16.49 -10.45 -11.87
N ILE A 247 -16.29 -9.17 -11.56
CA ILE A 247 -15.08 -8.42 -11.92
C ILE A 247 -14.11 -8.35 -10.74
N ALA A 248 -12.81 -8.46 -11.03
CA ALA A 248 -11.74 -8.36 -10.05
C ALA A 248 -11.79 -7.04 -9.27
N ARG A 249 -11.41 -7.09 -7.99
CA ARG A 249 -11.46 -5.93 -7.09
C ARG A 249 -10.13 -5.68 -6.43
N PHE A 250 -9.94 -4.44 -6.00
CA PHE A 250 -8.82 -4.02 -5.17
C PHE A 250 -9.20 -2.80 -4.33
N HIS A 251 -8.38 -2.49 -3.34
CA HIS A 251 -8.43 -1.25 -2.57
C HIS A 251 -7.03 -0.67 -2.44
N ASN A 252 -6.89 0.64 -2.30
CA ASN A 252 -5.62 1.33 -2.07
C ASN A 252 -5.63 2.09 -0.74
N LEU A 253 -4.47 2.08 -0.09
CA LEU A 253 -4.23 2.83 1.14
C LEU A 253 -3.40 4.09 0.86
N PRO A 254 -3.71 5.21 1.53
CA PRO A 254 -3.02 6.49 1.32
C PRO A 254 -1.53 6.41 1.66
N PRO A 255 -0.73 7.40 1.23
CA PRO A 255 0.62 7.61 1.71
C PRO A 255 0.64 7.74 3.24
N GLY A 256 1.61 7.10 3.91
CA GLY A 256 1.58 6.95 5.36
C GLY A 256 0.75 5.72 5.76
N HIS A 257 1.11 5.02 6.84
CA HIS A 257 0.54 3.69 7.04
C HIS A 257 0.40 3.25 8.48
N HIS A 258 0.61 4.15 9.41
CA HIS A 258 0.49 3.81 10.82
C HIS A 258 -0.97 3.93 11.28
N GLY A 259 -1.88 3.29 10.53
CA GLY A 259 -3.31 3.30 10.80
C GLY A 259 -3.80 2.03 11.48
N LEU A 260 -5.02 2.15 11.99
CA LEU A 260 -5.79 1.04 12.52
C LEU A 260 -6.43 0.26 11.35
N TYR A 261 -5.67 -0.60 10.70
CA TYR A 261 -6.18 -1.49 9.67
C TYR A 261 -5.37 -2.79 9.57
N ASP A 262 -6.05 -3.84 9.20
CA ASP A 262 -5.49 -5.18 8.97
C ASP A 262 -5.58 -5.47 7.47
N LEU A 263 -4.43 -5.43 6.76
CA LEU A 263 -4.38 -5.68 5.32
C LEU A 263 -5.01 -7.02 4.92
N PRO A 264 -4.68 -8.15 5.57
CA PRO A 264 -5.33 -9.43 5.27
C PRO A 264 -6.85 -9.42 5.52
N ALA A 265 -7.35 -8.72 6.53
CA ALA A 265 -8.78 -8.62 6.79
C ALA A 265 -9.50 -7.83 5.69
N ILE A 266 -8.95 -6.69 5.27
CA ILE A 266 -9.48 -5.91 4.15
C ILE A 266 -9.48 -6.74 2.87
N GLN A 267 -8.36 -7.41 2.57
CA GLN A 267 -8.24 -8.27 1.39
C GLN A 267 -9.32 -9.36 1.34
N ARG A 268 -9.58 -10.01 2.47
CA ARG A 268 -10.66 -11.00 2.58
C ARG A 268 -12.05 -10.37 2.36
N SER A 269 -12.29 -9.20 2.95
CA SER A 269 -13.60 -8.53 2.88
C SER A 269 -13.98 -8.10 1.48
N ILE A 270 -13.03 -7.57 0.70
CA ILE A 270 -13.27 -7.15 -0.68
C ILE A 270 -13.04 -8.27 -1.70
N ALA A 271 -12.51 -9.42 -1.27
CA ALA A 271 -12.08 -10.53 -2.12
C ALA A 271 -11.09 -10.09 -3.22
N GLY A 272 -10.12 -9.22 -2.86
CA GLY A 272 -9.12 -8.68 -3.77
C GLY A 272 -7.93 -8.08 -3.04
N PRO A 273 -6.79 -7.80 -3.72
CA PRO A 273 -5.60 -7.25 -3.09
C PRO A 273 -5.82 -5.84 -2.57
N VAL A 274 -5.00 -5.47 -1.59
CA VAL A 274 -4.85 -4.11 -1.09
C VAL A 274 -3.50 -3.59 -1.54
N GLY A 275 -3.48 -2.45 -2.21
CA GLY A 275 -2.24 -1.79 -2.62
C GLY A 275 -1.96 -0.54 -1.80
N ILE A 276 -0.84 0.11 -2.11
CA ILE A 276 -0.42 1.35 -1.47
C ILE A 276 -0.24 2.46 -2.50
N ASP A 277 -0.37 3.68 -2.02
CA ASP A 277 -0.08 4.89 -2.78
C ASP A 277 1.27 5.47 -2.35
N ALA A 278 1.99 6.06 -3.30
CA ALA A 278 3.35 6.51 -3.13
C ALA A 278 3.54 7.92 -3.70
N TYR A 279 3.70 8.87 -2.80
CA TYR A 279 3.98 10.27 -3.09
C TYR A 279 5.04 10.74 -2.08
N THR A 280 6.32 10.63 -2.41
CA THR A 280 7.36 10.97 -1.45
C THR A 280 8.61 11.57 -2.09
N ALA A 281 9.27 12.45 -1.37
CA ALA A 281 10.61 12.90 -1.72
C ALA A 281 11.65 11.79 -1.48
N ARG A 282 12.86 11.94 -2.00
CA ARG A 282 13.97 10.97 -1.82
C ARG A 282 14.29 10.66 -0.36
N THR A 283 14.06 11.62 0.54
CA THR A 283 14.25 11.43 1.99
C THR A 283 13.35 10.35 2.57
N GLY A 284 12.18 10.11 1.96
CA GLY A 284 11.23 9.08 2.36
C GLY A 284 11.42 7.70 1.70
N PHE A 285 12.40 7.52 0.79
CA PHE A 285 12.53 6.26 0.03
C PHE A 285 12.83 5.04 0.91
N ARG A 286 13.58 5.22 1.99
CA ARG A 286 13.81 4.12 2.95
C ARG A 286 12.50 3.63 3.56
N GLU A 287 11.65 4.56 3.99
CA GLU A 287 10.37 4.23 4.59
C GLU A 287 9.39 3.68 3.53
N LEU A 288 9.38 4.26 2.35
CA LEU A 288 8.60 3.74 1.22
C LEU A 288 8.96 2.29 0.89
N ARG A 289 10.26 1.95 0.88
CA ARG A 289 10.72 0.58 0.69
C ARG A 289 10.21 -0.36 1.78
N ARG A 290 10.24 0.05 3.05
CA ARG A 290 9.73 -0.73 4.18
C ARG A 290 8.23 -0.98 4.08
N ARG A 291 7.48 0.06 3.69
CA ARG A 291 6.04 -0.07 3.39
C ARG A 291 5.79 -1.06 2.24
N GLY A 292 6.55 -0.95 1.17
CA GLY A 292 6.51 -1.89 0.06
C GLY A 292 6.76 -3.32 0.51
N LEU A 293 7.76 -3.56 1.36
CA LEU A 293 8.04 -4.88 1.94
C LEU A 293 6.90 -5.39 2.82
N ALA A 294 6.28 -4.53 3.63
CA ALA A 294 5.12 -4.90 4.43
C ALA A 294 3.92 -5.28 3.55
N MET A 295 3.63 -4.48 2.52
CA MET A 295 2.58 -4.81 1.55
C MET A 295 2.86 -6.16 0.87
N THR A 296 4.07 -6.37 0.35
CA THR A 296 4.40 -7.60 -0.41
C THR A 296 4.39 -8.85 0.44
N GLY A 297 4.67 -8.74 1.74
CA GLY A 297 4.63 -9.87 2.68
C GLY A 297 3.24 -10.18 3.25
N GLN A 298 2.31 -9.21 3.20
CA GLN A 298 0.97 -9.34 3.80
C GLN A 298 -0.14 -9.49 2.77
N VAL A 299 0.07 -9.06 1.52
CA VAL A 299 -0.95 -9.05 0.46
C VAL A 299 -0.66 -10.13 -0.58
N SER A 300 -1.69 -10.86 -0.96
CA SER A 300 -1.65 -11.93 -1.97
C SER A 300 -2.91 -11.81 -2.86
N PRO A 301 -2.90 -12.25 -4.11
CA PRO A 301 -1.80 -12.89 -4.84
C PRO A 301 -0.82 -11.90 -5.50
N ILE A 302 -1.22 -10.63 -5.67
CA ILE A 302 -0.42 -9.64 -6.38
C ILE A 302 -0.25 -8.35 -5.54
N PRO A 303 0.96 -8.02 -5.07
CA PRO A 303 1.24 -6.72 -4.45
C PRO A 303 1.24 -5.61 -5.52
N LEU A 304 0.37 -4.60 -5.33
CA LEU A 304 0.17 -3.51 -6.28
C LEU A 304 0.55 -2.15 -5.68
N VAL A 305 1.20 -1.32 -6.48
CA VAL A 305 1.28 0.12 -6.26
C VAL A 305 0.13 0.76 -7.03
N LEU A 306 -0.90 1.20 -6.32
CA LEU A 306 -2.14 1.65 -6.96
C LEU A 306 -2.15 3.13 -7.29
N GLU A 307 -1.23 3.91 -6.69
CA GLU A 307 -0.89 5.25 -7.15
C GLU A 307 0.62 5.49 -6.94
N ALA A 308 1.36 5.53 -8.03
CA ALA A 308 2.74 6.01 -8.02
C ALA A 308 2.76 7.41 -8.62
N GLY A 309 3.11 8.42 -7.81
CA GLY A 309 3.11 9.82 -8.25
C GLY A 309 3.97 10.02 -9.49
N CYS A 310 3.39 10.63 -10.52
CA CYS A 310 4.05 11.10 -11.74
C CYS A 310 3.48 12.46 -12.13
N GLY A 311 4.31 13.48 -12.13
CA GLY A 311 3.89 14.88 -12.18
C GLY A 311 3.60 15.47 -10.81
N PHE A 312 3.00 16.64 -10.77
CA PHE A 312 2.75 17.37 -9.55
C PHE A 312 1.46 18.19 -9.57
N PHE A 313 0.92 18.38 -8.38
CA PHE A 313 -0.20 19.27 -8.10
C PHE A 313 0.32 20.50 -7.33
N PRO A 314 0.03 21.73 -7.75
CA PRO A 314 0.69 22.93 -7.20
C PRO A 314 0.45 23.22 -5.70
N TRP A 315 -0.50 22.54 -5.07
CA TRP A 315 -0.84 22.71 -3.64
C TRP A 315 0.00 21.81 -2.72
N PHE A 316 0.59 20.75 -3.25
CA PHE A 316 1.57 19.99 -2.51
C PHE A 316 2.94 20.67 -2.68
N PRO A 317 3.80 20.66 -1.65
CA PRO A 317 5.19 21.03 -1.85
C PRO A 317 5.69 20.28 -3.08
N PRO A 318 6.33 20.96 -4.03
CA PRO A 318 6.74 20.31 -5.25
C PRO A 318 7.59 19.10 -4.88
N LEU A 319 7.11 17.91 -5.21
CA LEU A 319 7.94 16.72 -5.26
C LEU A 319 9.02 17.10 -6.27
N ALA A 320 10.14 17.61 -5.78
CA ALA A 320 11.32 18.10 -6.49
C ALA A 320 11.15 18.19 -8.03
N LYS A 321 10.47 19.23 -8.50
CA LYS A 321 10.28 19.54 -9.93
C LYS A 321 11.59 19.52 -10.73
N ASP A 322 12.71 19.69 -10.00
CA ASP A 322 14.06 19.76 -10.55
C ASP A 322 14.80 18.40 -10.55
N ASP A 323 14.17 17.31 -10.10
CA ASP A 323 14.74 15.97 -10.11
C ASP A 323 14.03 15.06 -11.14
N PRO A 324 14.54 14.97 -12.38
CA PRO A 324 13.87 14.23 -13.45
C PRO A 324 13.88 12.71 -13.24
N THR A 325 14.54 12.23 -12.19
CA THR A 325 14.63 10.78 -11.88
C THR A 325 13.86 10.39 -10.62
N LEU A 326 13.26 11.35 -9.90
CA LEU A 326 12.56 11.10 -8.65
C LEU A 326 11.44 10.07 -8.80
N GLU A 327 10.56 10.28 -9.75
CA GLU A 327 9.38 9.44 -9.98
C GLU A 327 9.75 8.02 -10.42
N ARG A 328 10.74 7.91 -11.32
CA ARG A 328 11.31 6.62 -11.71
C ARG A 328 11.89 5.89 -10.50
N ASP A 329 12.72 6.57 -9.72
CA ASP A 329 13.42 5.96 -8.58
C ASP A 329 12.43 5.60 -7.46
N GLN A 330 11.34 6.37 -7.29
CA GLN A 330 10.22 6.03 -6.40
C GLN A 330 9.58 4.70 -6.82
N LEU A 331 9.23 4.54 -8.09
CA LEU A 331 8.65 3.30 -8.60
C LEU A 331 9.64 2.13 -8.51
N LEU A 332 10.92 2.35 -8.88
CA LEU A 332 11.97 1.34 -8.75
C LEU A 332 12.17 0.90 -7.28
N THR A 333 12.01 1.80 -6.32
CA THR A 333 12.07 1.47 -4.89
C THR A 333 10.98 0.46 -4.49
N LEU A 334 9.77 0.62 -5.02
CA LEU A 334 8.65 -0.27 -4.76
C LEU A 334 8.77 -1.61 -5.51
N LEU A 335 9.26 -1.59 -6.76
CA LEU A 335 9.60 -2.81 -7.48
C LEU A 335 10.70 -3.59 -6.74
N ALA A 336 11.72 -2.91 -6.23
CA ALA A 336 12.77 -3.51 -5.41
C ALA A 336 12.24 -4.09 -4.08
N ALA A 337 11.13 -3.58 -3.56
CA ALA A 337 10.43 -4.14 -2.41
C ALA A 337 9.56 -5.36 -2.78
N GLY A 338 9.30 -5.60 -4.07
CA GLY A 338 8.58 -6.77 -4.57
C GLY A 338 7.20 -6.47 -5.16
N ALA A 339 6.84 -5.20 -5.41
CA ALA A 339 5.64 -4.86 -6.15
C ALA A 339 5.63 -5.53 -7.54
N ARG A 340 4.46 -6.04 -7.94
CA ARG A 340 4.29 -6.79 -9.19
C ARG A 340 3.59 -6.02 -10.28
N GLY A 341 2.80 -5.03 -9.90
CA GLY A 341 2.11 -4.13 -10.79
C GLY A 341 2.05 -2.73 -10.21
N PHE A 342 1.75 -1.78 -11.06
CA PHE A 342 1.69 -0.37 -10.68
C PHE A 342 0.67 0.38 -11.50
N ASN A 343 0.22 1.53 -10.96
CA ASN A 343 -0.55 2.55 -11.66
C ASN A 343 0.15 3.91 -11.49
N LEU A 344 0.51 4.57 -12.58
CA LEU A 344 1.10 5.91 -12.53
C LEU A 344 0.00 6.98 -12.38
N TYR A 345 0.03 7.73 -11.31
CA TYR A 345 -0.88 8.82 -11.03
C TYR A 345 -0.14 10.17 -11.11
N MET A 346 -0.26 10.97 -12.21
CA MET A 346 -1.07 10.74 -13.42
C MET A 346 -0.20 10.25 -14.58
N ALA A 347 -0.74 9.35 -15.39
CA ALA A 347 -0.11 9.05 -16.67
C ALA A 347 -0.40 10.13 -17.72
N VAL A 348 -1.58 10.71 -17.69
CA VAL A 348 -1.97 11.78 -18.61
C VAL A 348 -2.19 13.08 -17.84
N GLU A 349 -1.56 14.15 -18.30
CA GLU A 349 -1.70 15.48 -17.77
C GLU A 349 -3.16 15.98 -17.85
N ARG A 350 -3.57 16.73 -16.83
CA ARG A 350 -4.93 17.24 -16.73
C ARG A 350 -4.95 18.57 -15.99
N GLU A 351 -6.10 19.21 -15.91
CA GLU A 351 -6.26 20.44 -15.15
C GLU A 351 -5.69 20.29 -13.72
N ARG A 352 -4.83 21.22 -13.33
CA ARG A 352 -4.13 21.28 -12.03
C ARG A 352 -3.18 20.10 -11.73
N TRP A 353 -2.82 19.32 -12.72
CA TRP A 353 -1.78 18.31 -12.59
C TRP A 353 -0.84 18.39 -13.79
N TYR A 354 0.40 18.72 -13.57
CA TYR A 354 1.40 19.06 -14.57
C TYR A 354 2.59 18.08 -14.50
N GLY A 355 3.29 17.94 -15.63
CA GLY A 355 4.49 17.10 -15.72
C GLY A 355 4.19 15.61 -15.64
N ALA A 356 2.97 15.19 -15.98
CA ALA A 356 2.62 13.78 -16.12
C ALA A 356 3.39 13.11 -17.27
N ALA A 357 3.31 11.79 -17.35
CA ALA A 357 4.01 10.99 -18.37
C ALA A 357 3.66 11.36 -19.81
N ILE A 358 2.44 11.82 -20.03
CA ILE A 358 1.86 12.19 -21.33
C ILE A 358 1.13 13.51 -21.15
N SER A 359 1.35 14.46 -22.05
CA SER A 359 0.62 15.74 -22.05
C SER A 359 -0.87 15.53 -22.32
N ALA A 360 -1.70 16.54 -21.99
CA ALA A 360 -3.15 16.54 -22.25
C ALA A 360 -3.55 16.42 -23.73
N ILE A 361 -2.60 16.50 -24.66
CA ILE A 361 -2.82 16.33 -26.10
C ILE A 361 -2.22 15.02 -26.66
N GLY A 362 -1.72 14.14 -25.78
CA GLY A 362 -1.23 12.80 -26.16
C GLY A 362 0.24 12.75 -26.59
N VAL A 363 1.07 13.70 -26.17
CA VAL A 363 2.52 13.69 -26.44
C VAL A 363 3.24 13.08 -25.23
N PRO A 364 4.08 12.01 -25.40
CA PRO A 364 4.92 11.49 -24.32
C PRO A 364 5.96 12.53 -23.87
N GLU A 365 6.02 12.78 -22.55
CA GLU A 365 6.90 13.78 -21.94
C GLU A 365 8.07 13.15 -21.17
N VAL A 366 7.96 11.86 -20.76
CA VAL A 366 9.00 11.17 -19.99
C VAL A 366 9.59 9.99 -20.77
N ALA A 367 10.90 9.84 -20.70
CA ALA A 367 11.63 8.86 -21.50
C ALA A 367 11.78 7.48 -20.82
N TRP A 368 11.62 7.39 -19.49
CA TRP A 368 11.98 6.20 -18.72
C TRP A 368 10.91 5.10 -18.68
N ILE A 369 9.64 5.41 -18.97
CA ILE A 369 8.52 4.45 -18.81
C ILE A 369 8.64 3.30 -19.81
N LYS A 370 8.80 3.62 -21.09
CA LYS A 370 8.89 2.59 -22.14
C LYS A 370 10.07 1.63 -21.96
N PRO A 371 11.29 2.09 -21.66
CA PRO A 371 12.39 1.20 -21.29
C PRO A 371 12.11 0.36 -20.06
N LEU A 372 11.48 0.92 -19.01
CA LEU A 372 11.12 0.18 -17.82
C LEU A 372 10.14 -0.96 -18.15
N ILE A 373 9.02 -0.67 -18.79
CA ILE A 373 8.01 -1.68 -19.11
C ILE A 373 8.61 -2.80 -19.97
N ARG A 374 9.40 -2.45 -20.98
CA ARG A 374 10.10 -3.45 -21.79
C ARG A 374 11.04 -4.34 -20.98
N ALA A 375 11.76 -3.76 -20.02
CA ALA A 375 12.66 -4.52 -19.14
C ALA A 375 11.88 -5.47 -18.23
N LEU A 376 10.73 -5.03 -17.72
CA LEU A 376 9.85 -5.87 -16.89
C LEU A 376 9.23 -7.03 -17.71
N ASP A 377 8.81 -6.77 -18.95
CA ASP A 377 8.29 -7.81 -19.86
C ASP A 377 9.39 -8.82 -20.24
N GLU A 378 10.60 -8.34 -20.54
CA GLU A 378 11.73 -9.17 -20.96
C GLU A 378 12.10 -10.23 -19.90
N VAL A 379 11.99 -9.88 -18.63
CA VAL A 379 12.33 -10.80 -17.53
C VAL A 379 11.12 -11.53 -16.96
N ASP A 380 9.92 -11.33 -17.53
CA ASP A 380 8.66 -11.81 -16.95
C ASP A 380 8.56 -11.43 -15.46
N TRP A 381 8.63 -10.13 -15.20
CA TRP A 381 8.73 -9.56 -13.84
C TRP A 381 7.71 -10.15 -12.84
N PRO A 382 6.43 -10.37 -13.21
CA PRO A 382 5.47 -10.93 -12.28
C PRO A 382 5.81 -12.34 -11.78
N SER A 383 6.60 -13.12 -12.52
CA SER A 383 7.02 -14.47 -12.13
C SER A 383 8.20 -14.47 -11.16
N LEU A 384 9.02 -13.41 -11.15
CA LEU A 384 10.23 -13.36 -10.36
C LEU A 384 9.93 -13.29 -8.85
N ARG A 385 10.80 -13.84 -8.05
CA ARG A 385 10.70 -13.84 -6.57
C ARG A 385 12.01 -13.41 -5.94
N ARG A 386 11.89 -12.70 -4.82
CA ARG A 386 13.02 -12.39 -3.94
C ARG A 386 13.08 -13.44 -2.84
N ALA A 387 14.22 -14.06 -2.65
CA ALA A 387 14.40 -14.95 -1.50
C ALA A 387 14.29 -14.16 -0.18
N ALA A 388 13.58 -14.72 0.79
CA ALA A 388 13.41 -14.15 2.12
C ALA A 388 13.35 -15.28 3.17
N PRO A 389 14.50 -15.69 3.74
CA PRO A 389 14.54 -16.77 4.73
C PRO A 389 13.99 -16.34 6.10
N ILE A 390 13.78 -15.05 6.34
CA ILE A 390 13.32 -14.48 7.60
C ILE A 390 11.92 -13.87 7.42
N ALA A 391 11.01 -14.18 8.35
CA ALA A 391 9.79 -13.40 8.55
C ALA A 391 9.97 -12.44 9.73
N LEU A 392 9.65 -11.17 9.53
CA LEU A 392 9.43 -10.20 10.60
C LEU A 392 7.92 -10.02 10.78
N VAL A 393 7.42 -10.37 11.95
CA VAL A 393 5.98 -10.22 12.24
C VAL A 393 5.68 -8.76 12.57
N ASP A 394 4.68 -8.20 11.95
CA ASP A 394 4.11 -6.90 12.28
C ASP A 394 3.21 -7.04 13.53
N THR A 395 3.84 -7.04 14.72
CA THR A 395 3.15 -7.18 16.00
C THR A 395 2.45 -5.89 16.39
N ARG A 396 1.17 -5.96 16.76
CA ARG A 396 0.31 -4.78 16.92
C ARG A 396 -0.24 -4.59 18.36
N ALA A 397 -0.05 -5.56 19.25
CA ALA A 397 -0.65 -5.53 20.59
C ALA A 397 -0.21 -4.29 21.41
N ASP A 398 1.10 -4.01 21.49
CA ASP A 398 1.61 -2.82 22.18
C ASP A 398 1.24 -1.50 21.47
N ALA A 399 1.15 -1.51 20.13
CA ALA A 399 0.71 -0.35 19.36
C ALA A 399 -0.78 -0.03 19.61
N ARG A 400 -1.64 -1.05 19.65
CA ARG A 400 -3.07 -0.89 19.99
C ARG A 400 -3.26 -0.37 21.41
N PHE A 401 -2.50 -0.89 22.37
CA PHE A 401 -2.51 -0.38 23.74
C PHE A 401 -2.11 1.10 23.78
N GLY A 402 -1.04 1.46 23.08
CA GLY A 402 -0.59 2.84 23.01
C GLY A 402 -1.62 3.79 22.37
N LEU A 403 -2.36 3.33 21.37
CA LEU A 403 -3.46 4.10 20.79
C LEU A 403 -4.62 4.27 21.76
N ALA A 404 -4.94 3.24 22.56
CA ALA A 404 -5.98 3.31 23.58
C ALA A 404 -5.61 4.28 24.73
N THR A 405 -4.34 4.39 25.07
CA THR A 405 -3.85 5.25 26.16
C THR A 405 -3.40 6.63 25.71
N SER A 406 -3.46 6.94 24.40
CA SER A 406 -3.02 8.21 23.84
C SER A 406 -3.87 9.37 24.36
N LEU A 407 -3.21 10.48 24.75
CA LEU A 407 -3.87 11.69 25.24
C LEU A 407 -4.42 12.56 24.10
N ALA A 408 -3.89 12.39 22.90
CA ALA A 408 -4.31 13.12 21.70
C ALA A 408 -4.31 12.19 20.49
N ASP A 409 -5.17 12.49 19.54
CA ASP A 409 -5.17 11.80 18.28
C ASP A 409 -3.88 12.10 17.48
N PRO A 410 -3.27 11.11 16.83
CA PRO A 410 -2.15 11.32 15.94
C PRO A 410 -2.53 12.31 14.82
N LEU A 411 -1.60 13.18 14.46
CA LEU A 411 -1.79 14.03 13.30
C LEU A 411 -1.89 13.18 12.03
N THR A 412 -2.73 13.59 11.11
CA THR A 412 -2.75 12.96 9.79
C THR A 412 -1.38 13.13 9.12
N PRO A 413 -0.93 12.17 8.29
CA PRO A 413 0.35 12.28 7.59
C PRO A 413 0.54 13.61 6.84
N VAL A 414 -0.53 14.12 6.22
CA VAL A 414 -0.50 15.41 5.51
C VAL A 414 -0.24 16.58 6.47
N LEU A 415 -0.91 16.62 7.63
CA LEU A 415 -0.67 17.67 8.63
C LEU A 415 0.73 17.55 9.24
N ALA A 416 1.20 16.33 9.46
CA ALA A 416 2.55 16.08 9.96
C ALA A 416 3.62 16.62 9.00
N GLU A 417 3.44 16.41 7.71
CA GLU A 417 4.33 16.90 6.68
C GLU A 417 4.28 18.43 6.57
N VAL A 418 3.08 19.02 6.58
CA VAL A 418 2.90 20.49 6.57
C VAL A 418 3.54 21.17 7.79
N LEU A 419 3.50 20.52 8.95
CA LEU A 419 4.09 21.01 10.19
C LEU A 419 5.57 20.62 10.36
N ASP A 420 6.16 19.95 9.38
CA ASP A 420 7.56 19.49 9.38
C ASP A 420 7.93 18.55 10.56
N PHE A 421 6.94 17.86 11.13
CA PHE A 421 7.19 16.87 12.18
C PHE A 421 7.82 15.58 11.65
N GLY A 422 7.74 15.35 10.36
CA GLY A 422 8.10 14.08 9.75
C GLY A 422 7.19 12.91 10.15
N PRO A 423 7.29 11.75 9.49
CA PRO A 423 6.40 10.62 9.73
C PRO A 423 6.47 10.06 11.16
N GLY A 424 7.67 10.10 11.77
CA GLY A 424 7.87 9.59 13.13
C GLY A 424 7.30 10.51 14.21
N GLY A 425 7.53 11.83 14.09
CA GLY A 425 7.09 12.81 15.08
C GLY A 425 5.58 12.88 15.22
N ALA A 426 4.85 12.83 14.11
CA ALA A 426 3.38 12.82 14.13
C ALA A 426 2.81 11.58 14.81
N ALA A 427 3.40 10.42 14.56
CA ALA A 427 2.96 9.17 15.15
C ALA A 427 3.24 9.06 16.66
N GLU A 428 4.13 9.90 17.18
CA GLU A 428 4.51 9.90 18.60
C GLU A 428 3.74 10.92 19.45
N LEU A 429 3.06 11.89 18.84
CA LEU A 429 2.29 12.88 19.56
C LEU A 429 1.17 12.25 20.41
N GLY A 430 1.23 12.46 21.72
CA GLY A 430 0.26 11.93 22.67
C GLY A 430 0.27 10.41 22.86
N THR A 431 1.22 9.70 22.25
CA THR A 431 1.28 8.23 22.29
C THR A 431 1.95 7.74 23.58
N ASP A 432 1.48 6.63 24.11
CA ASP A 432 2.07 5.95 25.26
C ASP A 432 3.53 5.52 25.02
N ALA A 433 4.35 5.54 26.07
CA ALA A 433 5.77 5.20 26.03
C ALA A 433 6.03 3.76 25.54
N ALA A 434 5.13 2.82 25.83
CA ALA A 434 5.26 1.44 25.38
C ALA A 434 5.10 1.33 23.86
N ALA A 435 4.14 2.04 23.28
CA ALA A 435 3.95 2.07 21.84
C ALA A 435 5.10 2.76 21.10
N ILE A 436 5.65 3.83 21.67
CA ILE A 436 6.88 4.48 21.15
C ILE A 436 8.04 3.46 21.16
N SER A 437 8.22 2.75 22.28
CA SER A 437 9.26 1.74 22.41
C SER A 437 9.08 0.59 21.40
N ALA A 438 7.85 0.11 21.20
CA ALA A 438 7.55 -0.93 20.22
C ALA A 438 7.94 -0.49 18.80
N ARG A 439 7.60 0.74 18.38
CA ARG A 439 8.00 1.29 17.07
C ARG A 439 9.51 1.44 16.93
N ARG A 440 10.19 1.94 17.97
CA ARG A 440 11.65 2.06 17.97
C ARG A 440 12.34 0.71 17.82
N TRP A 441 11.83 -0.32 18.49
CA TRP A 441 12.32 -1.69 18.34
C TRP A 441 12.12 -2.24 16.95
N GLN A 442 10.93 -2.08 16.38
CA GLN A 442 10.66 -2.51 15.01
C GLN A 442 11.60 -1.80 14.02
N ALA A 443 11.78 -0.50 14.16
CA ALA A 443 12.69 0.28 13.32
C ALA A 443 14.17 -0.16 13.48
N ALA A 444 14.62 -0.48 14.70
CA ALA A 444 15.96 -0.98 14.96
C ALA A 444 16.19 -2.37 14.34
N ILE A 445 15.22 -3.29 14.50
CA ILE A 445 15.28 -4.62 13.88
C ILE A 445 15.36 -4.51 12.35
N LEU A 446 14.51 -3.68 11.74
CA LEU A 446 14.56 -3.42 10.30
C LEU A 446 15.94 -2.88 9.88
N SER A 447 16.48 -1.92 10.63
CA SER A 447 17.80 -1.33 10.34
C SER A 447 18.92 -2.36 10.50
N ALA A 448 18.84 -3.23 11.51
CA ALA A 448 19.83 -4.29 11.73
C ALA A 448 19.78 -5.37 10.63
N LEU A 449 18.58 -5.80 10.22
CA LEU A 449 18.41 -6.72 9.08
C LEU A 449 18.98 -6.12 7.79
N GLU A 450 18.73 -4.83 7.58
CA GLU A 450 19.25 -4.09 6.43
C GLU A 450 20.80 -3.97 6.47
N LEU A 451 21.38 -3.71 7.64
CA LEU A 451 22.83 -3.63 7.84
C LEU A 451 23.51 -5.00 7.66
N ALA A 452 22.92 -6.05 8.20
CA ALA A 452 23.37 -7.42 8.02
C ALA A 452 23.07 -8.00 6.62
N GLN A 453 22.43 -7.24 5.73
CA GLN A 453 21.96 -7.66 4.40
C GLN A 453 21.10 -8.94 4.42
N VAL A 454 20.43 -9.19 5.52
CA VAL A 454 19.51 -10.30 5.66
C VAL A 454 18.25 -10.00 4.84
N LYS A 455 17.87 -10.94 4.00
CA LYS A 455 16.64 -10.87 3.20
C LYS A 455 15.47 -11.30 4.07
N TYR A 456 14.45 -10.46 4.18
CA TYR A 456 13.27 -10.69 5.02
C TYR A 456 11.97 -10.29 4.31
N GLU A 457 10.87 -10.82 4.80
CA GLU A 457 9.50 -10.35 4.52
C GLU A 457 8.86 -9.85 5.81
N ILE A 458 8.00 -8.84 5.71
CA ILE A 458 7.17 -8.38 6.83
C ILE A 458 5.81 -9.06 6.68
N VAL A 459 5.44 -9.90 7.67
CA VAL A 459 4.21 -10.70 7.64
C VAL A 459 3.21 -10.17 8.66
N ALA A 460 1.92 -10.38 8.40
CA ALA A 460 0.87 -9.96 9.31
C ALA A 460 0.91 -10.71 10.65
N GLU A 461 0.44 -10.07 11.72
CA GLU A 461 0.21 -10.69 13.02
C GLU A 461 -0.72 -11.93 12.95
N SER A 462 -1.64 -11.93 11.99
CA SER A 462 -2.58 -13.02 11.71
C SER A 462 -2.02 -14.16 10.84
N ALA A 463 -0.72 -14.16 10.55
CA ALA A 463 -0.09 -15.22 9.73
C ALA A 463 -0.24 -16.59 10.39
N THR A 464 -0.61 -17.59 9.60
CA THR A 464 -0.82 -18.97 10.06
C THR A 464 0.49 -19.70 10.31
N ALA A 465 0.43 -20.80 11.08
CA ALA A 465 1.60 -21.67 11.29
C ALA A 465 2.18 -22.22 9.98
N GLU A 466 1.33 -22.53 9.01
CA GLU A 466 1.75 -22.98 7.67
C GLU A 466 2.53 -21.90 6.92
N GLN A 467 2.01 -20.67 6.95
CA GLN A 467 2.69 -19.52 6.34
C GLN A 467 4.03 -19.25 7.00
N LEU A 468 4.11 -19.31 8.33
CA LEU A 468 5.35 -19.07 9.07
C LEU A 468 6.37 -20.20 8.98
N ALA A 469 5.93 -21.46 8.84
CA ALA A 469 6.81 -22.62 8.77
C ALA A 469 7.72 -22.64 7.51
N ARG A 470 7.41 -21.85 6.49
CA ARG A 470 8.24 -21.71 5.28
C ARG A 470 9.52 -20.94 5.51
N TYR A 471 9.60 -20.16 6.60
CA TYR A 471 10.79 -19.38 6.93
C TYR A 471 11.76 -20.15 7.82
N ARG A 472 13.05 -19.88 7.68
CA ARG A 472 14.10 -20.41 8.56
C ARG A 472 13.97 -19.88 9.98
N ALA A 473 13.69 -18.57 10.07
CA ALA A 473 13.42 -17.92 11.35
C ALA A 473 12.26 -16.93 11.25
N VAL A 474 11.55 -16.76 12.36
CA VAL A 474 10.48 -15.80 12.57
C VAL A 474 10.88 -14.87 13.70
N ILE A 475 10.96 -13.59 13.41
CA ILE A 475 11.20 -12.54 14.40
C ILE A 475 9.86 -11.92 14.76
N ALA A 476 9.47 -12.01 16.01
CA ALA A 476 8.29 -11.36 16.56
C ALA A 476 8.73 -10.32 17.60
N PRO A 477 8.82 -9.03 17.25
CA PRO A 477 9.12 -7.98 18.21
C PRO A 477 8.07 -7.98 19.33
N THR A 478 8.50 -8.14 20.59
CA THR A 478 7.60 -8.18 21.74
C THR A 478 8.15 -7.34 22.87
N LEU A 479 7.28 -6.63 23.56
CA LEU A 479 7.57 -5.98 24.83
C LEU A 479 6.80 -6.68 25.95
N ASP A 480 5.69 -6.11 26.37
CA ASP A 480 4.87 -6.64 27.46
C ASP A 480 3.63 -7.39 26.96
N ARG A 481 3.15 -7.06 25.77
CA ARG A 481 1.92 -7.59 25.19
C ARG A 481 2.14 -8.36 23.89
N VAL A 482 1.28 -9.35 23.67
CA VAL A 482 1.26 -10.10 22.41
C VAL A 482 -0.17 -10.54 22.07
N ASP A 483 -0.51 -10.59 20.80
CA ASP A 483 -1.76 -11.23 20.36
C ASP A 483 -1.73 -12.73 20.73
N ARG A 484 -2.77 -13.20 21.40
CA ARG A 484 -2.85 -14.59 21.92
C ARG A 484 -2.86 -15.62 20.78
N ALA A 485 -3.49 -15.32 19.67
CA ALA A 485 -3.50 -16.22 18.51
C ALA A 485 -2.11 -16.31 17.87
N LEU A 486 -1.42 -15.18 17.71
CA LEU A 486 -0.02 -15.17 17.27
C LEU A 486 0.87 -15.97 18.22
N TRP A 487 0.72 -15.76 19.56
CA TRP A 487 1.54 -16.48 20.54
C TRP A 487 1.36 -17.99 20.46
N THR A 488 0.11 -18.44 20.28
CA THR A 488 -0.22 -19.86 20.06
C THR A 488 0.41 -20.38 18.78
N THR A 489 0.34 -19.61 17.72
CA THR A 489 0.95 -19.92 16.41
C THR A 489 2.46 -20.09 16.54
N LEU A 490 3.16 -19.13 17.16
CA LEU A 490 4.61 -19.18 17.34
C LEU A 490 5.05 -20.40 18.17
N ARG A 491 4.27 -20.78 19.18
CA ARG A 491 4.53 -21.97 20.02
C ARG A 491 4.35 -23.28 19.26
N SER A 492 3.52 -23.31 18.24
CA SER A 492 3.23 -24.49 17.44
C SER A 492 4.29 -24.79 16.38
N LEU A 493 5.20 -23.86 16.07
CA LEU A 493 6.21 -24.02 15.03
C LEU A 493 7.26 -25.09 15.40
N PRO A 494 7.35 -26.21 14.66
CA PRO A 494 8.15 -27.36 15.10
C PRO A 494 9.65 -27.22 14.82
N LYS A 495 10.04 -26.53 13.75
CA LYS A 495 11.42 -26.46 13.25
C LYS A 495 11.94 -25.05 13.07
N THR A 496 11.08 -24.07 12.92
CA THR A 496 11.42 -22.67 12.70
C THR A 496 12.04 -22.06 13.95
N ILE A 497 13.13 -21.34 13.81
CA ILE A 497 13.71 -20.54 14.90
C ILE A 497 12.76 -19.38 15.18
N VAL A 498 12.30 -19.24 16.41
CA VAL A 498 11.49 -18.09 16.81
C VAL A 498 12.37 -17.15 17.62
N VAL A 499 12.39 -15.88 17.26
CA VAL A 499 13.11 -14.82 17.97
C VAL A 499 12.10 -13.84 18.51
N ILE A 500 12.09 -13.61 19.81
CA ILE A 500 11.20 -12.68 20.48
C ILE A 500 12.01 -11.62 21.24
N GLY A 501 11.39 -10.56 21.63
CA GLY A 501 12.01 -9.56 22.49
C GLY A 501 11.93 -8.13 21.99
N PRO A 502 12.49 -7.23 22.82
CA PRO A 502 13.34 -7.49 24.01
C PRO A 502 12.57 -7.97 25.24
N GLY A 503 11.24 -7.75 25.28
CA GLY A 503 10.41 -8.21 26.39
C GLY A 503 9.89 -9.64 26.17
N THR A 504 9.63 -10.35 27.27
CA THR A 504 8.79 -11.54 27.23
C THR A 504 7.39 -11.11 27.61
N PRO A 505 6.40 -11.29 26.73
CA PRO A 505 5.04 -10.86 27.04
C PRO A 505 4.52 -11.51 28.32
N THR A 506 3.92 -10.71 29.18
CA THR A 506 3.22 -11.13 30.39
C THR A 506 1.71 -10.90 30.27
N ARG A 507 1.30 -10.19 29.21
CA ARG A 507 -0.09 -9.82 28.92
C ARG A 507 -0.47 -10.17 27.49
N ASP A 508 -1.75 -10.44 27.29
CA ASP A 508 -2.32 -10.59 25.95
C ASP A 508 -2.70 -9.23 25.33
N GLU A 509 -3.30 -9.27 24.16
CA GLU A 509 -3.74 -8.08 23.39
C GLU A 509 -4.82 -7.25 24.09
N PHE A 510 -5.50 -7.77 25.10
CA PHE A 510 -6.50 -7.08 25.92
C PHE A 510 -5.99 -6.69 27.31
N ASP A 511 -4.68 -6.66 27.49
CA ASP A 511 -4.00 -6.36 28.76
C ASP A 511 -4.32 -7.36 29.90
N GLN A 512 -4.79 -8.56 29.56
CA GLN A 512 -5.05 -9.63 30.51
C GLN A 512 -3.80 -10.49 30.72
N PRO A 513 -3.64 -11.12 31.92
CA PRO A 513 -2.48 -11.98 32.17
C PRO A 513 -2.31 -13.08 31.11
N LEU A 514 -1.10 -13.20 30.59
CA LEU A 514 -0.71 -14.27 29.66
C LEU A 514 -0.03 -15.39 30.46
N VAL A 515 -0.75 -16.50 30.61
CA VAL A 515 -0.25 -17.66 31.40
C VAL A 515 0.53 -18.66 30.54
N ASP A 516 0.50 -18.50 29.23
CA ASP A 516 1.14 -19.40 28.29
C ASP A 516 2.67 -19.22 28.26
N PRO A 517 3.46 -20.32 28.34
CA PRO A 517 4.90 -20.23 28.32
C PRO A 517 5.44 -19.72 26.96
N ALA A 518 6.66 -19.18 26.96
CA ALA A 518 7.35 -18.80 25.74
C ALA A 518 7.54 -19.98 24.78
N PRO A 519 7.68 -19.73 23.46
CA PRO A 519 8.00 -20.78 22.49
C PRO A 519 9.25 -21.57 22.89
N LYS A 520 9.22 -22.90 22.75
CA LYS A 520 10.29 -23.81 23.26
C LYS A 520 11.69 -23.53 22.67
N ARG A 521 11.77 -22.96 21.46
CA ARG A 521 13.00 -22.64 20.74
C ARG A 521 13.15 -21.13 20.52
N ALA A 522 12.70 -20.32 21.47
CA ALA A 522 12.80 -18.87 21.35
C ALA A 522 14.22 -18.39 21.65
N GLY A 523 14.87 -17.82 20.65
CA GLY A 523 15.96 -16.87 20.85
C GLY A 523 15.41 -15.56 21.39
N ARG A 524 16.23 -14.76 22.06
CA ARG A 524 15.81 -13.47 22.62
C ARG A 524 16.70 -12.34 22.15
N LEU A 525 16.07 -11.27 21.69
CA LEU A 525 16.73 -9.98 21.52
C LEU A 525 16.99 -9.37 22.89
N LYS A 526 18.15 -8.73 23.07
CA LYS A 526 18.54 -8.10 24.33
C LYS A 526 18.09 -6.63 24.37
N ALA A 527 17.63 -6.15 25.50
CA ALA A 527 17.15 -4.76 25.65
C ALA A 527 18.20 -3.70 25.26
N GLY A 528 19.49 -3.93 25.54
CA GLY A 528 20.60 -3.04 25.19
C GLY A 528 20.92 -2.95 23.68
N SER A 529 20.30 -3.80 22.85
CA SER A 529 20.60 -3.83 21.40
C SER A 529 20.02 -2.64 20.61
N LEU A 530 19.15 -1.80 21.21
CA LEU A 530 18.70 -0.55 20.57
C LEU A 530 19.84 0.43 20.34
N ASP A 531 20.79 0.50 21.29
CA ASP A 531 21.94 1.41 21.23
C ASP A 531 23.17 0.75 20.58
N ASP A 532 23.09 -0.56 20.31
CA ASP A 532 24.13 -1.35 19.64
C ASP A 532 23.58 -1.97 18.34
N LEU A 533 23.32 -1.14 17.36
CA LEU A 533 22.85 -1.60 16.05
C LEU A 533 23.79 -2.58 15.34
N PRO A 534 25.14 -2.42 15.38
CA PRO A 534 26.05 -3.42 14.82
C PRO A 534 25.94 -4.79 15.50
N GLY A 535 25.89 -4.84 16.84
CA GLY A 535 25.72 -6.10 17.58
C GLY A 535 24.38 -6.76 17.29
N LEU A 536 23.29 -5.99 17.19
CA LEU A 536 21.98 -6.50 16.78
C LEU A 536 22.02 -7.06 15.34
N ALA A 537 22.74 -6.40 14.43
CA ALA A 537 22.89 -6.87 13.06
C ALA A 537 23.70 -8.18 12.99
N GLU A 538 24.73 -8.35 13.83
CA GLU A 538 25.48 -9.60 13.93
C GLU A 538 24.59 -10.75 14.45
N ASP A 539 23.84 -10.52 15.54
CA ASP A 539 22.91 -11.49 16.11
C ASP A 539 21.84 -11.93 15.07
N LEU A 540 21.27 -10.99 14.33
CA LEU A 540 20.26 -11.30 13.33
C LEU A 540 20.87 -11.93 12.07
N GLY A 541 22.07 -11.53 11.68
CA GLY A 541 22.83 -12.13 10.58
C GLY A 541 23.14 -13.61 10.81
N ALA A 542 23.42 -13.99 12.06
CA ALA A 542 23.69 -15.38 12.45
C ALA A 542 22.46 -16.32 12.28
N LEU A 543 21.27 -15.80 12.11
CA LEU A 543 20.05 -16.60 11.86
C LEU A 543 20.02 -17.23 10.45
N VAL A 544 20.83 -16.73 9.54
CA VAL A 544 20.88 -17.20 8.14
C VAL A 544 22.30 -17.57 7.76
N GLU A 545 22.42 -18.46 6.76
CA GLU A 545 23.72 -18.70 6.15
C GLU A 545 24.09 -17.48 5.29
N ALA A 546 25.35 -17.06 5.40
CA ALA A 546 25.86 -15.98 4.57
C ALA A 546 25.71 -16.35 3.08
N THR A 547 25.12 -15.48 2.31
CA THR A 547 25.13 -15.60 0.85
C THR A 547 26.41 -14.93 0.33
N GLU A 548 27.18 -15.64 -0.52
CA GLU A 548 28.42 -15.09 -1.06
C GLU A 548 28.20 -14.17 -2.26
N VAL A 549 26.98 -14.18 -2.84
CA VAL A 549 26.65 -13.42 -4.05
C VAL A 549 25.34 -12.65 -3.92
N TRP A 550 25.15 -11.68 -4.78
CA TRP A 550 23.99 -10.79 -4.84
C TRP A 550 23.84 -9.97 -3.56
N GLN A 551 24.98 -9.52 -3.03
CA GLN A 551 25.06 -8.63 -1.86
C GLN A 551 26.14 -7.56 -2.08
N ILE A 552 26.09 -6.52 -1.28
CA ILE A 552 27.10 -5.45 -1.29
C ILE A 552 28.27 -5.86 -0.39
N GLU A 553 29.52 -5.78 -0.89
CA GLU A 553 30.72 -6.18 -0.14
C GLU A 553 30.89 -5.40 1.18
N ARG A 554 30.51 -4.11 1.18
CA ARG A 554 30.47 -3.25 2.37
C ARG A 554 29.14 -2.49 2.34
N PRO A 555 28.16 -2.97 3.09
CA PRO A 555 26.77 -2.51 2.93
C PRO A 555 26.54 -1.04 3.30
N ASP A 556 27.11 -0.55 4.40
CA ASP A 556 26.85 0.78 4.95
C ASP A 556 25.39 1.21 4.68
N ASP A 557 25.21 2.24 3.84
CA ASP A 557 23.89 2.74 3.42
C ASP A 557 23.41 2.17 2.07
N VAL A 558 24.10 1.16 1.49
CA VAL A 558 23.76 0.58 0.18
C VAL A 558 23.38 -0.88 0.34
N ARG A 559 22.39 -1.33 -0.42
CA ARG A 559 21.90 -2.72 -0.40
C ARG A 559 21.50 -3.22 -1.76
N ALA A 560 21.47 -4.54 -1.93
CA ALA A 560 21.06 -5.20 -3.16
C ALA A 560 19.83 -6.08 -2.94
N HIS A 561 18.85 -5.98 -3.85
CA HIS A 561 17.69 -6.85 -3.91
C HIS A 561 17.70 -7.62 -5.24
N ALA A 562 17.97 -8.90 -5.19
CA ALA A 562 17.99 -9.78 -6.34
C ALA A 562 16.68 -10.56 -6.48
N PHE A 563 16.21 -10.70 -7.70
CA PHE A 563 14.99 -11.39 -8.05
C PHE A 563 15.30 -12.55 -9.00
N ALA A 564 14.85 -13.73 -8.65
CA ALA A 564 15.12 -14.96 -9.37
C ALA A 564 13.85 -15.56 -9.97
N ASP A 565 14.01 -16.30 -11.06
CA ASP A 565 12.97 -17.13 -11.65
C ASP A 565 12.76 -18.44 -10.83
N GLU A 566 11.84 -19.26 -11.25
CA GLU A 566 11.51 -20.56 -10.59
C GLU A 566 12.69 -21.54 -10.57
N GLN A 567 13.65 -21.39 -11.48
CA GLN A 567 14.88 -22.18 -11.53
C GLN A 567 15.99 -21.63 -10.62
N GLY A 568 15.70 -20.53 -9.88
CA GLY A 568 16.65 -19.88 -8.99
C GLY A 568 17.69 -18.98 -9.71
N ARG A 569 17.53 -18.75 -11.02
CA ARG A 569 18.42 -17.84 -11.77
C ARG A 569 17.99 -16.40 -11.52
N VAL A 570 18.92 -15.57 -11.05
CA VAL A 570 18.66 -14.14 -10.88
C VAL A 570 18.52 -13.49 -12.25
N ARG A 571 17.42 -12.79 -12.45
CA ARG A 571 17.06 -12.12 -13.71
C ARG A 571 17.06 -10.59 -13.58
N ALA A 572 16.90 -10.07 -12.37
CA ALA A 572 16.95 -8.65 -12.10
C ALA A 572 17.59 -8.38 -10.74
N VAL A 573 18.34 -7.29 -10.64
CA VAL A 573 18.91 -6.81 -9.38
C VAL A 573 18.71 -5.31 -9.26
N PHE A 574 18.29 -4.89 -8.05
CA PHE A 574 18.21 -3.48 -7.67
C PHE A 574 19.31 -3.16 -6.67
N VAL A 575 19.99 -2.05 -6.87
CA VAL A 575 20.96 -1.51 -5.92
C VAL A 575 20.44 -0.16 -5.44
N LEU A 576 20.20 -0.06 -4.12
CA LEU A 576 19.54 1.07 -3.48
C LEU A 576 20.50 1.74 -2.49
N SER A 577 20.49 3.06 -2.44
CA SER A 577 21.26 3.85 -1.48
C SER A 577 20.36 4.72 -0.62
N ASP A 578 20.53 4.64 0.70
CA ASP A 578 19.90 5.57 1.67
C ASP A 578 20.82 6.77 1.98
N ALA A 579 22.07 6.76 1.47
CA ALA A 579 23.04 7.84 1.70
C ALA A 579 22.59 9.16 1.07
N ALA A 580 22.84 10.26 1.77
CA ALA A 580 22.60 11.61 1.26
C ALA A 580 23.54 12.06 0.15
N VAL A 581 24.58 11.29 -0.11
CA VAL A 581 25.60 11.54 -1.15
C VAL A 581 25.71 10.32 -2.07
N ALA A 582 26.23 10.53 -3.27
CA ALA A 582 26.48 9.42 -4.20
C ALA A 582 27.45 8.40 -3.57
N ARG A 583 27.21 7.12 -3.84
CA ARG A 583 28.03 6.00 -3.36
C ARG A 583 28.55 5.19 -4.55
N VAL A 584 29.74 4.67 -4.41
CA VAL A 584 30.25 3.60 -5.27
C VAL A 584 30.22 2.33 -4.42
N ALA A 585 29.41 1.37 -4.84
CA ALA A 585 29.23 0.11 -4.14
C ALA A 585 29.80 -1.05 -4.94
N MET A 586 30.40 -2.02 -4.27
CA MET A 586 30.87 -3.26 -4.89
C MET A 586 29.79 -4.34 -4.70
N LEU A 587 29.14 -4.72 -5.78
CA LEU A 587 28.18 -5.82 -5.80
C LEU A 587 28.93 -7.14 -6.06
N LEU A 588 28.79 -8.10 -5.16
CA LEU A 588 29.27 -9.46 -5.32
C LEU A 588 28.30 -10.26 -6.18
N VAL A 589 28.78 -10.87 -7.24
CA VAL A 589 27.99 -11.62 -8.21
C VAL A 589 28.69 -12.93 -8.58
N PRO A 590 28.01 -13.92 -9.19
CA PRO A 590 28.69 -15.05 -9.81
C PRO A 590 29.75 -14.59 -10.85
N HIS A 591 30.76 -15.42 -11.09
CA HIS A 591 31.75 -15.14 -12.14
C HIS A 591 31.04 -15.02 -13.50
N ASP A 592 31.59 -14.17 -14.36
CA ASP A 592 31.10 -13.93 -15.73
C ASP A 592 29.68 -13.34 -15.84
N THR A 593 29.17 -12.78 -14.73
CA THR A 593 27.86 -12.08 -14.73
C THR A 593 27.92 -10.83 -15.60
N ARG A 594 26.93 -10.68 -16.45
CA ARG A 594 26.70 -9.47 -17.22
C ARG A 594 25.45 -8.75 -16.71
N LEU A 595 25.59 -7.47 -16.39
CA LEU A 595 24.51 -6.59 -15.97
C LEU A 595 24.22 -5.58 -17.06
N ARG A 596 22.96 -5.36 -17.37
CA ARG A 596 22.49 -4.39 -18.36
C ARG A 596 21.52 -3.38 -17.72
N ASP A 597 21.88 -2.10 -17.82
CA ASP A 597 20.97 -1.01 -17.40
C ASP A 597 19.86 -0.81 -18.44
N PRO A 598 18.58 -0.97 -18.08
CA PRO A 598 17.48 -0.84 -19.05
C PRO A 598 17.25 0.60 -19.53
N PHE A 599 17.83 1.60 -18.86
CA PHE A 599 17.68 3.02 -19.20
C PHE A 599 18.83 3.58 -20.02
N SER A 600 19.86 2.79 -20.25
CA SER A 600 21.03 3.16 -21.05
C SER A 600 21.46 2.00 -21.95
N SER A 601 22.42 2.25 -22.85
CA SER A 601 23.05 1.20 -23.64
C SER A 601 24.21 0.51 -22.93
N GLU A 602 24.46 0.85 -21.67
CA GLU A 602 25.63 0.38 -20.93
C GLU A 602 25.42 -1.03 -20.39
N GLY A 603 26.40 -1.90 -20.64
CA GLY A 603 26.52 -3.21 -20.02
C GLY A 603 27.77 -3.25 -19.14
N ILE A 604 27.65 -3.88 -17.98
CA ILE A 604 28.75 -4.08 -17.03
C ILE A 604 29.05 -5.57 -16.95
N VAL A 605 30.30 -5.96 -17.14
CA VAL A 605 30.76 -7.35 -16.97
C VAL A 605 31.50 -7.47 -15.65
N SER A 606 31.23 -8.51 -14.90
CA SER A 606 31.89 -8.75 -13.62
C SER A 606 33.40 -9.03 -13.82
N ALA A 607 34.19 -8.48 -12.93
CA ALA A 607 35.62 -8.80 -12.82
C ALA A 607 35.87 -9.57 -11.53
N ASN A 608 36.29 -10.83 -11.63
CA ASN A 608 36.50 -11.70 -10.47
C ASN A 608 35.29 -11.78 -9.51
N GLY A 609 34.09 -11.89 -10.06
CA GLY A 609 32.85 -11.96 -9.26
C GLY A 609 32.46 -10.64 -8.61
N ARG A 610 32.92 -9.51 -9.09
CA ARG A 610 32.63 -8.17 -8.54
C ARG A 610 32.21 -7.21 -9.63
N VAL A 611 31.24 -6.35 -9.30
CA VAL A 611 30.79 -5.25 -10.15
C VAL A 611 30.77 -3.95 -9.35
N SER A 612 31.45 -2.93 -9.85
CA SER A 612 31.42 -1.58 -9.26
C SER A 612 30.19 -0.81 -9.80
N ILE A 613 29.33 -0.34 -8.89
CA ILE A 613 28.10 0.34 -9.23
C ILE A 613 28.06 1.72 -8.56
N SER A 614 27.88 2.77 -9.37
CA SER A 614 27.61 4.12 -8.87
C SER A 614 26.12 4.29 -8.62
N VAL A 615 25.74 4.59 -7.36
CA VAL A 615 24.35 4.82 -6.95
C VAL A 615 24.19 6.29 -6.57
N PRO A 616 23.20 7.00 -7.13
CA PRO A 616 22.95 8.41 -6.79
C PRO A 616 22.50 8.58 -5.34
N PRO A 617 22.54 9.81 -4.80
CA PRO A 617 22.04 10.10 -3.46
C PRO A 617 20.61 9.64 -3.27
N ARG A 618 20.33 8.85 -2.24
CA ARG A 618 18.99 8.27 -1.97
C ARG A 618 18.32 7.74 -3.24
N GLY A 619 19.11 7.07 -4.10
CA GLY A 619 18.67 6.63 -5.42
C GLY A 619 18.64 5.12 -5.58
N VAL A 620 18.19 4.70 -6.74
CA VAL A 620 18.06 3.29 -7.12
C VAL A 620 18.66 3.06 -8.49
N ARG A 621 19.31 1.93 -8.65
CA ARG A 621 19.70 1.38 -9.95
C ARG A 621 19.02 0.02 -10.14
N MET A 622 18.52 -0.21 -11.34
CA MET A 622 18.00 -1.51 -11.78
C MET A 622 18.90 -2.06 -12.86
N TYR A 623 19.20 -3.34 -12.77
CA TYR A 623 19.92 -4.07 -13.81
C TYR A 623 19.20 -5.36 -14.14
N LEU A 624 19.17 -5.71 -15.42
CA LEU A 624 18.83 -7.04 -15.89
C LEU A 624 20.10 -7.89 -15.89
N VAL A 625 19.93 -9.18 -15.65
CA VAL A 625 21.03 -10.16 -15.59
C VAL A 625 20.92 -11.07 -16.81
N ASP A 626 21.92 -11.00 -17.70
CA ASP A 626 22.02 -11.80 -18.92
C ASP A 626 22.69 -13.16 -18.65
#